data_b6b97138e6c76fd8f3fdcab237a823a7
#
_entry.id   b6b97138e6c76fd8f3fdcab237a823a7
#
_cell.length_a   1.000
_cell.length_b   1.000
_cell.length_c   1.000
_cell.angle_alpha   90.00
_cell.angle_beta   90.00
_cell.angle_gamma   90.00
#
_symmetry.space_group_name_H-M   'P 1'
#
loop_
_entity.id
_entity.type
_entity.pdbx_description
1 polymer ?
#
loop_
_entity_poly.entity_id
_entity_poly.type
_entity_poly.pdbx_seq_one_letter_code
_entity_poly.pdbx_strand_id
1 'polypeptide(L)'
;MSRVKHLFAVVLAALMLCLLMPVAAFAEEASDGKMIVYAKLPSDWSDPHLWAWADDGTNAFDAWPGGEMEADSNNDGWYYCWIPETTNNIIINANDAAVQTSDYKLESKNAWVTVTDAENVEISYDAQTTGDLPEYVEKFKIHAQVPDDWQDVCLWAWSAPDGKNAFEAWPGKTMSKGEDGWYTASAPVWVNSIIVNGNSGDVQTEDISIDAAEVWVTAVSYTHLRAHET
;
A
#
# COMPACT_ATOMS: atom_id res chain seq x y z
N MET A 1 45.23 47.86 13.44
CA MET A 1 45.00 46.50 13.97
C MET A 1 43.59 46.29 14.53
N SER A 2 42.81 47.32 14.85
CA SER A 2 41.43 47.17 15.42
C SER A 2 40.35 46.78 14.41
N ARG A 3 40.41 47.29 13.16
CA ARG A 3 39.34 47.02 12.15
C ARG A 3 39.33 45.59 11.61
N VAL A 4 40.47 44.92 11.59
CA VAL A 4 40.56 43.50 11.14
C VAL A 4 39.94 42.54 12.15
N LYS A 5 40.04 42.83 13.45
CA LYS A 5 39.47 41.99 14.52
C LYS A 5 37.93 42.04 14.51
N HIS A 6 37.32 43.17 14.12
CA HIS A 6 35.86 43.29 14.06
C HIS A 6 35.29 42.57 12.81
N LEU A 7 36.04 42.54 11.70
CA LEU A 7 35.65 41.85 10.50
C LEU A 7 35.62 40.32 10.71
N PHE A 8 36.61 39.78 11.44
CA PHE A 8 36.67 38.36 11.76
C PHE A 8 35.54 37.92 12.73
N ALA A 9 35.19 38.79 13.69
CA ALA A 9 34.09 38.47 14.62
C ALA A 9 32.73 38.46 13.95
N VAL A 10 32.50 39.36 12.99
CA VAL A 10 31.24 39.41 12.22
C VAL A 10 31.11 38.25 11.26
N VAL A 11 32.21 37.82 10.61
CA VAL A 11 32.20 36.65 9.70
C VAL A 11 32.00 35.35 10.49
N LEU A 12 32.60 35.22 11.69
CA LEU A 12 32.41 34.03 12.54
C LEU A 12 31.00 33.97 13.09
N ALA A 13 30.37 35.12 13.44
CA ALA A 13 28.98 35.16 13.89
C ALA A 13 27.99 34.86 12.76
N ALA A 14 28.29 35.30 11.51
CA ALA A 14 27.49 34.98 10.35
C ALA A 14 27.61 33.48 9.95
N LEU A 15 28.79 32.87 10.09
CA LEU A 15 28.97 31.42 9.86
C LEU A 15 28.28 30.58 10.93
N MET A 16 28.24 31.06 12.19
CA MET A 16 27.52 30.33 13.27
C MET A 16 25.99 30.46 13.15
N LEU A 17 25.49 31.53 12.51
CA LEU A 17 24.06 31.72 12.30
C LEU A 17 23.53 30.85 11.14
N CYS A 18 24.37 30.47 10.17
CA CYS A 18 24.01 29.54 9.10
C CYS A 18 23.94 28.07 9.53
N LEU A 19 24.45 27.72 10.70
CA LEU A 19 24.38 26.36 11.26
C LEU A 19 23.16 26.13 12.17
N LEU A 20 22.33 27.15 12.38
CA LEU A 20 21.06 27.09 13.08
C LEU A 20 19.88 27.30 12.12
N MET A 21 19.97 26.79 10.90
CA MET A 21 18.73 26.56 10.19
C MET A 21 17.96 25.52 10.99
N PRO A 22 16.74 25.82 11.48
CA PRO A 22 15.91 24.77 12.00
C PRO A 22 15.84 23.74 10.86
N VAL A 23 16.21 22.51 11.13
CA VAL A 23 15.67 21.38 10.39
C VAL A 23 14.17 21.67 10.42
N ALA A 24 13.60 22.03 9.28
CA ALA A 24 12.17 22.15 9.16
C ALA A 24 11.68 20.78 9.67
N ALA A 25 11.12 20.76 10.87
CA ALA A 25 10.25 19.68 11.26
C ALA A 25 9.19 19.75 10.17
N PHE A 26 9.23 18.80 9.23
CA PHE A 26 8.14 18.58 8.33
C PHE A 26 6.95 18.41 9.26
N ALA A 27 6.07 19.39 9.25
CA ALA A 27 4.80 19.27 9.95
C ALA A 27 4.16 18.05 9.30
N GLU A 28 4.07 17.00 10.08
CA GLU A 28 3.25 15.84 9.79
C GLU A 28 1.84 16.38 9.54
N GLU A 29 1.45 16.54 8.27
CA GLU A 29 0.07 16.86 7.95
C GLU A 29 -0.73 15.69 8.48
N ALA A 30 -1.55 15.97 9.51
CA ALA A 30 -2.42 14.99 10.11
C ALA A 30 -3.29 14.41 8.99
N SER A 31 -3.08 13.16 8.67
CA SER A 31 -3.84 12.43 7.64
C SER A 31 -5.19 12.03 8.21
N ASP A 32 -6.04 13.01 8.50
CA ASP A 32 -7.48 12.88 8.83
C ASP A 32 -7.83 11.64 9.70
N GLY A 33 -7.11 11.47 10.83
CA GLY A 33 -7.28 10.34 11.76
C GLY A 33 -6.63 9.02 11.29
N LYS A 34 -5.66 9.10 10.39
CA LYS A 34 -4.88 7.96 9.90
C LYS A 34 -3.41 8.12 10.26
N MET A 35 -2.72 7.00 10.48
CA MET A 35 -1.27 6.94 10.55
C MET A 35 -0.74 5.92 9.53
N ILE A 36 0.49 6.13 9.08
CA ILE A 36 1.15 5.21 8.17
C ILE A 36 2.10 4.29 8.94
N VAL A 37 2.05 3.02 8.61
CA VAL A 37 3.02 2.02 9.07
C VAL A 37 3.84 1.56 7.88
N TYR A 38 5.12 1.87 7.92
CA TYR A 38 6.10 1.33 6.99
C TYR A 38 6.69 0.04 7.54
N ALA A 39 6.98 -0.91 6.65
CA ALA A 39 7.71 -2.12 6.99
C ALA A 39 8.84 -2.39 6.00
N LYS A 40 10.03 -2.67 6.52
CA LYS A 40 11.13 -3.26 5.75
C LYS A 40 11.21 -4.74 6.07
N LEU A 41 11.12 -5.57 5.03
CA LEU A 41 10.90 -7.00 5.20
C LEU A 41 12.10 -7.82 4.74
N PRO A 42 12.28 -9.07 5.25
CA PRO A 42 13.18 -10.05 4.65
C PRO A 42 12.83 -10.31 3.18
N SER A 43 13.83 -10.61 2.37
CA SER A 43 13.64 -10.79 0.92
C SER A 43 12.83 -12.01 0.51
N ASP A 44 12.58 -12.93 1.42
CA ASP A 44 11.74 -14.13 1.26
C ASP A 44 10.30 -13.93 1.75
N TRP A 45 9.97 -12.73 2.27
CA TRP A 45 8.61 -12.33 2.61
C TRP A 45 7.99 -11.59 1.41
N SER A 46 7.03 -12.21 0.76
CA SER A 46 6.29 -11.64 -0.38
C SER A 46 4.83 -11.39 -0.01
N ASP A 47 4.17 -10.50 -0.76
CA ASP A 47 2.76 -10.17 -0.58
C ASP A 47 2.40 -9.79 0.87
N PRO A 48 3.06 -8.73 1.42
CA PRO A 48 2.91 -8.40 2.83
C PRO A 48 1.57 -7.75 3.14
N HIS A 49 1.05 -8.10 4.32
CA HIS A 49 -0.17 -7.51 4.88
C HIS A 49 0.08 -7.04 6.31
N LEU A 50 -0.71 -6.05 6.72
CA LEU A 50 -0.73 -5.51 8.06
C LEU A 50 -2.08 -5.83 8.71
N TRP A 51 -2.08 -6.58 9.79
CA TRP A 51 -3.20 -6.68 10.70
C TRP A 51 -3.04 -5.68 11.83
N ALA A 52 -4.07 -4.89 12.13
CA ALA A 52 -4.02 -3.88 13.18
C ALA A 52 -5.32 -3.80 13.97
N TRP A 53 -5.21 -3.52 15.28
CA TRP A 53 -6.36 -3.38 16.18
C TRP A 53 -6.08 -2.42 17.33
N ALA A 54 -7.14 -1.89 17.92
CA ALA A 54 -7.09 -1.05 19.11
C ALA A 54 -7.09 -1.88 20.40
N ASP A 55 -6.70 -1.27 21.53
CA ASP A 55 -6.72 -1.94 22.85
C ASP A 55 -8.12 -2.40 23.30
N ASP A 56 -9.19 -1.85 22.75
CA ASP A 56 -10.55 -2.27 23.01
C ASP A 56 -11.03 -3.44 22.13
N GLY A 57 -10.15 -3.94 21.24
CA GLY A 57 -10.40 -5.03 20.32
C GLY A 57 -11.03 -4.61 18.99
N THR A 58 -11.19 -3.31 18.72
CA THR A 58 -11.68 -2.83 17.43
C THR A 58 -10.61 -3.05 16.36
N ASN A 59 -10.93 -3.82 15.32
CA ASN A 59 -10.02 -4.11 14.21
C ASN A 59 -10.00 -2.96 13.19
N ALA A 60 -8.83 -2.71 12.59
CA ALA A 60 -8.68 -1.77 11.47
C ALA A 60 -9.22 -2.32 10.14
N PHE A 61 -9.30 -3.64 10.02
CA PHE A 61 -9.68 -4.36 8.81
C PHE A 61 -10.74 -5.41 9.13
N ASP A 62 -11.59 -5.73 8.14
CA ASP A 62 -12.74 -6.64 8.31
C ASP A 62 -12.32 -8.09 8.57
N ALA A 63 -11.22 -8.53 7.96
CA ALA A 63 -10.76 -9.92 8.01
C ALA A 63 -9.24 -10.03 7.92
N TRP A 64 -8.71 -11.11 8.46
CA TRP A 64 -7.34 -11.58 8.24
C TRP A 64 -7.12 -11.90 6.75
N PRO A 65 -5.95 -11.63 6.16
CA PRO A 65 -4.68 -11.21 6.77
C PRO A 65 -4.54 -9.70 7.03
N GLY A 66 -5.56 -8.88 6.78
CA GLY A 66 -5.56 -7.45 7.02
C GLY A 66 -5.43 -6.61 5.76
N GLY A 67 -4.88 -5.41 5.90
CA GLY A 67 -4.61 -4.50 4.80
C GLY A 67 -3.33 -4.88 4.06
N GLU A 68 -3.40 -4.94 2.74
CA GLU A 68 -2.24 -5.12 1.89
C GLU A 68 -1.26 -3.97 2.08
N MET A 69 0.03 -4.27 2.19
CA MET A 69 1.08 -3.28 2.25
C MET A 69 1.62 -3.00 0.84
N GLU A 70 1.62 -1.75 0.44
CA GLU A 70 2.08 -1.31 -0.88
C GLU A 70 3.60 -1.08 -0.87
N ALA A 71 4.28 -1.49 -1.94
CA ALA A 71 5.70 -1.19 -2.10
C ALA A 71 5.92 0.32 -2.26
N ASP A 72 6.90 0.85 -1.52
CA ASP A 72 7.32 2.24 -1.71
C ASP A 72 8.30 2.33 -2.89
N SER A 73 7.86 2.89 -4.01
CA SER A 73 8.65 3.00 -5.23
C SER A 73 9.91 3.88 -5.08
N ASN A 74 9.97 4.74 -4.05
CA ASN A 74 11.10 5.63 -3.77
C ASN A 74 12.11 5.01 -2.80
N ASN A 75 11.71 3.97 -2.06
CA ASN A 75 12.52 3.37 -1.00
C ASN A 75 12.51 1.84 -1.10
N ASP A 76 13.47 1.29 -1.80
CA ASP A 76 13.58 -0.14 -2.09
C ASP A 76 13.53 -1.02 -0.83
N GLY A 77 12.70 -2.05 -0.88
CA GLY A 77 12.47 -2.98 0.22
C GLY A 77 11.57 -2.45 1.35
N TRP A 78 11.02 -1.24 1.21
CA TRP A 78 10.01 -0.71 2.10
C TRP A 78 8.61 -0.88 1.52
N TYR A 79 7.67 -1.23 2.38
CA TYR A 79 6.24 -1.33 2.12
C TYR A 79 5.50 -0.44 3.11
N TYR A 80 4.29 0.00 2.79
CA TYR A 80 3.49 0.83 3.70
C TYR A 80 2.01 0.44 3.68
N CYS A 81 1.35 0.73 4.79
CA CYS A 81 -0.10 0.62 4.92
C CYS A 81 -0.63 1.73 5.82
N TRP A 82 -1.76 2.33 5.45
CA TRP A 82 -2.45 3.31 6.25
C TRP A 82 -3.47 2.63 7.18
N ILE A 83 -3.44 3.00 8.46
CA ILE A 83 -4.36 2.49 9.49
C ILE A 83 -4.97 3.64 10.30
N PRO A 84 -6.12 3.45 10.97
CA PRO A 84 -6.64 4.45 11.91
C PRO A 84 -5.65 4.74 13.04
N GLU A 85 -5.49 6.01 13.44
CA GLU A 85 -4.66 6.41 14.59
C GLU A 85 -5.10 5.76 15.91
N THR A 86 -6.35 5.31 15.98
CA THR A 86 -6.90 4.61 17.16
C THR A 86 -6.37 3.19 17.31
N THR A 87 -5.76 2.62 16.27
CA THR A 87 -5.17 1.28 16.32
C THR A 87 -3.72 1.37 16.76
N ASN A 88 -3.35 0.55 17.74
CA ASN A 88 -2.02 0.58 18.35
C ASN A 88 -1.38 -0.80 18.54
N ASN A 89 -2.01 -1.86 18.06
CA ASN A 89 -1.43 -3.19 18.03
C ASN A 89 -1.37 -3.66 16.58
N ILE A 90 -0.26 -4.30 16.20
CA ILE A 90 -0.04 -4.77 14.83
C ILE A 90 0.58 -6.17 14.79
N ILE A 91 0.29 -6.87 13.69
CA ILE A 91 1.03 -8.03 13.18
C ILE A 91 1.35 -7.73 11.71
N ILE A 92 2.59 -7.95 11.30
CA ILE A 92 2.97 -7.97 9.88
C ILE A 92 3.06 -9.43 9.46
N ASN A 93 2.39 -9.76 8.36
CA ASN A 93 2.37 -11.11 7.83
C ASN A 93 2.65 -11.09 6.32
N ALA A 94 3.03 -12.23 5.76
CA ALA A 94 3.38 -12.36 4.36
C ALA A 94 3.23 -13.82 3.87
N ASN A 95 3.46 -14.06 2.57
CA ASN A 95 3.41 -15.39 1.97
C ASN A 95 2.06 -16.07 2.23
N ASP A 96 0.94 -15.41 1.89
CA ASP A 96 -0.42 -15.86 2.18
C ASP A 96 -0.64 -16.16 3.69
N ALA A 97 -0.09 -15.30 4.54
CA ALA A 97 -0.09 -15.44 5.99
C ALA A 97 0.62 -16.70 6.55
N ALA A 98 1.47 -17.34 5.73
CA ALA A 98 2.29 -18.49 6.16
C ALA A 98 3.42 -18.07 7.12
N VAL A 99 3.82 -16.79 7.10
CA VAL A 99 4.78 -16.20 8.02
C VAL A 99 4.20 -14.94 8.63
N GLN A 100 4.50 -14.67 9.90
CA GLN A 100 4.05 -13.48 10.59
C GLN A 100 4.96 -13.12 11.76
N THR A 101 4.94 -11.84 12.14
CA THR A 101 5.56 -11.38 13.40
C THR A 101 4.72 -11.76 14.61
N SER A 102 5.30 -11.63 15.80
CA SER A 102 4.52 -11.52 17.04
C SER A 102 3.70 -10.22 17.04
N ASP A 103 2.81 -10.07 18.05
CA ASP A 103 2.06 -8.84 18.30
C ASP A 103 3.02 -7.74 18.77
N TYR A 104 2.97 -6.57 18.12
CA TYR A 104 3.73 -5.40 18.53
C TYR A 104 2.80 -4.23 18.83
N LYS A 105 3.16 -3.45 19.85
CA LYS A 105 2.42 -2.25 20.21
C LYS A 105 3.09 -1.01 19.65
N LEU A 106 2.28 -0.16 18.99
CA LEU A 106 2.70 1.13 18.46
C LEU A 106 2.22 2.29 19.36
N GLU A 107 2.92 3.41 19.28
CA GLU A 107 2.37 4.72 19.64
C GLU A 107 1.43 5.18 18.53
N SER A 108 0.42 6.02 18.84
CA SER A 108 -0.54 6.54 17.85
C SER A 108 0.10 7.62 16.98
N LYS A 109 1.06 7.22 16.16
CA LYS A 109 1.79 8.05 15.18
C LYS A 109 2.47 7.18 14.14
N ASN A 110 2.93 7.79 13.05
CA ASN A 110 3.66 7.10 11.98
C ASN A 110 4.81 6.27 12.52
N ALA A 111 4.99 5.07 11.99
CA ALA A 111 5.99 4.12 12.45
C ALA A 111 6.74 3.46 11.27
N TRP A 112 8.03 3.22 11.48
CA TRP A 112 8.90 2.47 10.58
C TRP A 112 9.35 1.20 11.28
N VAL A 113 8.94 0.06 10.74
CA VAL A 113 9.13 -1.27 11.32
C VAL A 113 10.16 -2.02 10.47
N THR A 114 11.28 -2.41 11.05
CA THR A 114 12.26 -3.28 10.39
C THR A 114 12.10 -4.70 10.91
N VAL A 115 11.67 -5.61 10.04
CA VAL A 115 11.51 -7.04 10.34
C VAL A 115 12.76 -7.76 9.85
N THR A 116 13.52 -8.34 10.77
CA THR A 116 14.65 -9.21 10.44
C THR A 116 14.21 -10.66 10.29
N ASP A 117 13.28 -11.07 11.13
CA ASP A 117 12.56 -12.35 11.09
C ASP A 117 11.29 -12.24 11.97
N ALA A 118 10.53 -13.32 12.11
CA ALA A 118 9.26 -13.35 12.84
C ALA A 118 9.35 -12.91 14.32
N GLU A 119 10.51 -13.05 14.94
CA GLU A 119 10.73 -12.75 16.37
C GLU A 119 11.55 -11.46 16.59
N ASN A 120 12.29 -11.00 15.56
CA ASN A 120 13.21 -9.89 15.65
C ASN A 120 12.70 -8.69 14.82
N VAL A 121 12.04 -7.76 15.50
CA VAL A 121 11.43 -6.56 14.93
C VAL A 121 11.93 -5.33 15.68
N GLU A 122 12.32 -4.31 14.92
CA GLU A 122 12.71 -2.99 15.43
C GLU A 122 11.70 -1.93 14.97
N ILE A 123 11.25 -1.08 15.89
CA ILE A 123 10.27 -0.01 15.60
C ILE A 123 10.94 1.34 15.83
N SER A 124 10.89 2.19 14.80
CA SER A 124 11.33 3.58 14.85
C SER A 124 10.15 4.51 14.60
N TYR A 125 10.15 5.64 15.29
CA TYR A 125 9.22 6.75 15.05
C TYR A 125 9.91 7.95 14.38
N ASP A 126 11.19 7.81 14.09
CA ASP A 126 11.91 8.71 13.19
C ASP A 126 11.89 8.11 11.79
N ALA A 127 11.63 8.94 10.78
CA ALA A 127 11.54 8.51 9.40
C ALA A 127 12.80 7.74 8.95
N GLN A 128 12.60 6.54 8.42
CA GLN A 128 13.66 5.68 7.87
C GLN A 128 13.59 5.65 6.32
N THR A 129 12.59 6.28 5.74
CA THR A 129 12.38 6.45 4.30
C THR A 129 12.68 7.89 3.89
N THR A 130 12.92 8.11 2.60
CA THR A 130 13.17 9.44 2.02
C THR A 130 12.00 9.89 1.16
N GLY A 131 11.84 11.20 1.00
CA GLY A 131 10.75 11.79 0.24
C GLY A 131 9.51 12.07 1.08
N ASP A 132 8.46 12.55 0.41
CA ASP A 132 7.16 12.82 1.04
C ASP A 132 6.43 11.50 1.32
N LEU A 133 5.58 11.50 2.35
CA LEU A 133 4.72 10.36 2.63
C LEU A 133 3.73 10.16 1.48
N PRO A 134 3.39 8.89 1.13
CA PRO A 134 2.34 8.62 0.15
C PRO A 134 1.02 9.27 0.57
N GLU A 135 0.27 9.79 -0.39
CA GLU A 135 -1.07 10.28 -0.13
C GLU A 135 -2.00 9.12 0.30
N TYR A 136 -2.80 9.33 1.34
CA TYR A 136 -3.86 8.38 1.68
C TYR A 136 -4.94 8.39 0.60
N VAL A 137 -5.18 7.24 0.00
CA VAL A 137 -6.26 7.06 -0.98
C VAL A 137 -7.22 6.00 -0.46
N GLU A 138 -8.45 6.38 -0.23
CA GLU A 138 -9.51 5.44 0.14
C GLU A 138 -9.71 4.40 -0.97
N LYS A 139 -9.89 3.13 -0.58
CA LYS A 139 -10.03 2.00 -1.51
C LYS A 139 -11.28 1.21 -1.21
N PHE A 140 -11.79 0.53 -2.22
CA PHE A 140 -12.85 -0.47 -2.11
C PHE A 140 -12.41 -1.82 -2.69
N LYS A 141 -13.11 -2.88 -2.30
CA LYS A 141 -12.80 -4.25 -2.73
C LYS A 141 -13.55 -4.61 -4.00
N ILE A 142 -12.85 -5.34 -4.86
CA ILE A 142 -13.39 -5.96 -6.07
C ILE A 142 -13.17 -7.45 -5.95
N HIS A 143 -14.26 -8.20 -6.03
CA HIS A 143 -14.29 -9.65 -5.98
C HIS A 143 -14.56 -10.20 -7.37
N ALA A 144 -13.80 -11.20 -7.79
CA ALA A 144 -13.96 -11.84 -9.10
C ALA A 144 -14.02 -13.36 -8.98
N GLN A 145 -14.96 -13.95 -9.69
CA GLN A 145 -14.98 -15.38 -9.97
C GLN A 145 -14.69 -15.58 -11.45
N VAL A 146 -13.67 -16.37 -11.75
CA VAL A 146 -13.17 -16.57 -13.11
C VAL A 146 -13.19 -18.05 -13.47
N PRO A 147 -13.14 -18.41 -14.77
CA PRO A 147 -12.98 -19.80 -15.22
C PRO A 147 -11.74 -20.46 -14.63
N ASP A 148 -11.79 -21.77 -14.40
CA ASP A 148 -10.72 -22.55 -13.76
C ASP A 148 -9.40 -22.58 -14.56
N ASP A 149 -9.44 -22.26 -15.83
CA ASP A 149 -8.29 -22.20 -16.74
C ASP A 149 -7.56 -20.83 -16.72
N TRP A 150 -8.07 -19.86 -15.95
CA TRP A 150 -7.39 -18.57 -15.76
C TRP A 150 -6.34 -18.71 -14.65
N GLN A 151 -5.11 -18.36 -15.01
CA GLN A 151 -3.96 -18.31 -14.09
C GLN A 151 -3.59 -16.84 -13.87
N ASP A 152 -2.85 -16.55 -12.79
CA ASP A 152 -2.31 -15.21 -12.49
C ASP A 152 -3.37 -14.11 -12.67
N VAL A 153 -4.51 -14.28 -11.98
CA VAL A 153 -5.65 -13.37 -12.12
C VAL A 153 -5.29 -11.98 -11.63
N CYS A 154 -5.53 -10.99 -12.48
CA CYS A 154 -5.21 -9.59 -12.20
C CYS A 154 -6.43 -8.69 -12.42
N LEU A 155 -6.40 -7.55 -11.73
CA LEU A 155 -7.33 -6.43 -11.87
C LEU A 155 -6.64 -5.28 -12.58
N TRP A 156 -7.22 -4.81 -13.68
CA TRP A 156 -6.92 -3.50 -14.27
C TRP A 156 -8.06 -2.54 -13.95
N ALA A 157 -7.74 -1.32 -13.54
CA ALA A 157 -8.73 -0.35 -13.08
C ALA A 157 -8.35 1.08 -13.49
N TRP A 158 -9.35 1.89 -13.88
CA TRP A 158 -9.13 3.26 -14.33
C TRP A 158 -10.36 4.16 -14.13
N SER A 159 -10.16 5.47 -14.29
CA SER A 159 -11.22 6.46 -14.43
C SER A 159 -11.48 6.71 -15.93
N ALA A 160 -12.63 6.30 -16.45
CA ALA A 160 -12.95 6.40 -17.88
C ALA A 160 -12.94 7.84 -18.43
N PRO A 161 -13.44 8.90 -17.71
CA PRO A 161 -13.49 10.25 -18.25
C PRO A 161 -12.12 10.86 -18.54
N ASP A 162 -11.12 10.61 -17.70
CA ASP A 162 -9.80 11.24 -17.76
C ASP A 162 -8.67 10.25 -18.11
N GLY A 163 -9.00 8.95 -18.21
CA GLY A 163 -8.03 7.90 -18.57
C GLY A 163 -6.96 7.65 -17.49
N LYS A 164 -7.18 8.11 -16.25
CA LYS A 164 -6.25 7.88 -15.15
C LYS A 164 -6.27 6.41 -14.75
N ASN A 165 -5.12 5.74 -14.84
CA ASN A 165 -4.97 4.35 -14.41
C ASN A 165 -4.69 4.26 -12.91
N ALA A 166 -5.23 3.22 -12.26
CA ALA A 166 -4.98 2.93 -10.85
C ALA A 166 -3.65 2.19 -10.63
N PHE A 167 -3.15 1.52 -11.65
CA PHE A 167 -1.93 0.70 -11.60
C PHE A 167 -0.96 1.14 -12.71
N GLU A 168 0.34 0.95 -12.46
CA GLU A 168 1.40 1.46 -13.35
C GLU A 168 1.43 0.79 -14.72
N ALA A 169 1.19 -0.52 -14.79
CA ALA A 169 1.32 -1.30 -16.01
C ALA A 169 0.31 -2.45 -16.08
N TRP A 170 -0.07 -2.81 -17.30
CA TRP A 170 -0.80 -4.05 -17.61
C TRP A 170 0.06 -5.28 -17.24
N PRO A 171 -0.51 -6.36 -16.71
CA PRO A 171 -1.95 -6.67 -16.56
C PRO A 171 -2.60 -6.08 -15.30
N GLY A 172 -1.93 -5.26 -14.53
CA GLY A 172 -2.43 -4.60 -13.35
C GLY A 172 -2.05 -5.31 -12.06
N LYS A 173 -2.92 -5.21 -11.05
CA LYS A 173 -2.70 -5.74 -9.72
C LYS A 173 -3.13 -7.19 -9.63
N THR A 174 -2.25 -8.07 -9.14
CA THR A 174 -2.59 -9.48 -8.84
C THR A 174 -3.71 -9.53 -7.82
N MET A 175 -4.67 -10.41 -8.03
CA MET A 175 -5.79 -10.66 -7.13
C MET A 175 -5.49 -11.89 -6.27
N SER A 176 -5.72 -11.78 -4.97
CA SER A 176 -5.54 -12.88 -4.02
C SER A 176 -6.74 -13.81 -4.04
N LYS A 177 -6.52 -15.13 -4.12
CA LYS A 177 -7.59 -16.14 -4.12
C LYS A 177 -7.96 -16.54 -2.71
N GLY A 178 -9.23 -16.37 -2.32
CA GLY A 178 -9.77 -16.84 -1.05
C GLY A 178 -10.12 -18.34 -1.06
N GLU A 179 -10.32 -18.90 0.12
CA GLU A 179 -10.76 -20.30 0.32
C GLU A 179 -12.15 -20.58 -0.30
N ASP A 180 -12.97 -19.55 -0.45
CA ASP A 180 -14.28 -19.58 -1.11
C ASP A 180 -14.22 -19.62 -2.64
N GLY A 181 -13.00 -19.55 -3.20
CA GLY A 181 -12.74 -19.55 -4.63
C GLY A 181 -12.87 -18.19 -5.33
N TRP A 182 -13.21 -17.13 -4.59
CA TRP A 182 -13.20 -15.77 -5.10
C TRP A 182 -11.79 -15.17 -5.08
N TYR A 183 -11.49 -14.40 -6.11
CA TYR A 183 -10.30 -13.57 -6.17
C TYR A 183 -10.65 -12.15 -5.70
N THR A 184 -9.77 -11.53 -4.93
CA THR A 184 -10.02 -10.20 -4.35
C THR A 184 -8.82 -9.28 -4.58
N ALA A 185 -9.07 -8.03 -4.97
CA ALA A 185 -8.12 -6.94 -4.96
C ALA A 185 -8.80 -5.62 -4.58
N SER A 186 -8.02 -4.63 -4.15
CA SER A 186 -8.53 -3.30 -3.85
C SER A 186 -8.14 -2.31 -4.93
N ALA A 187 -9.05 -1.36 -5.23
CA ALA A 187 -8.83 -0.23 -6.12
C ALA A 187 -9.25 1.08 -5.45
N PRO A 188 -8.65 2.24 -5.83
CA PRO A 188 -9.03 3.55 -5.35
C PRO A 188 -10.50 3.88 -5.61
N VAL A 189 -11.15 4.60 -4.68
CA VAL A 189 -12.59 4.98 -4.81
C VAL A 189 -12.92 5.86 -6.02
N TRP A 190 -11.92 6.49 -6.64
CA TRP A 190 -12.12 7.29 -7.86
C TRP A 190 -12.19 6.45 -9.15
N VAL A 191 -11.92 5.14 -9.09
CA VAL A 191 -12.06 4.21 -10.21
C VAL A 191 -13.52 3.99 -10.54
N ASN A 192 -13.85 3.98 -11.84
CA ASN A 192 -15.20 3.72 -12.34
C ASN A 192 -15.24 2.69 -13.49
N SER A 193 -14.11 2.11 -13.85
CA SER A 193 -14.00 1.11 -14.90
C SER A 193 -12.94 0.08 -14.55
N ILE A 194 -13.23 -1.19 -14.81
CA ILE A 194 -12.33 -2.30 -14.51
C ILE A 194 -12.30 -3.35 -15.62
N ILE A 195 -11.23 -4.11 -15.68
CA ILE A 195 -11.07 -5.38 -16.39
C ILE A 195 -10.51 -6.39 -15.40
N VAL A 196 -11.12 -7.58 -15.33
CA VAL A 196 -10.50 -8.75 -14.71
C VAL A 196 -9.83 -9.56 -15.80
N ASN A 197 -8.58 -9.92 -15.63
CA ASN A 197 -7.81 -10.64 -16.62
C ASN A 197 -6.99 -11.77 -15.99
N GLY A 198 -6.46 -12.66 -16.79
CA GLY A 198 -5.63 -13.78 -16.38
C GLY A 198 -4.63 -14.18 -17.47
N ASN A 199 -3.79 -15.19 -17.16
CA ASN A 199 -2.80 -15.71 -18.11
C ASN A 199 -1.87 -14.60 -18.64
N SER A 200 -1.39 -13.74 -17.73
CA SER A 200 -0.57 -12.55 -18.04
C SER A 200 -1.29 -11.55 -18.98
N GLY A 201 -2.61 -11.49 -18.92
CA GLY A 201 -3.43 -10.59 -19.73
C GLY A 201 -3.88 -11.14 -21.08
N ASP A 202 -3.62 -12.43 -21.36
CA ASP A 202 -4.05 -13.09 -22.62
C ASP A 202 -5.56 -13.38 -22.65
N VAL A 203 -6.18 -13.48 -21.47
CA VAL A 203 -7.64 -13.63 -21.30
C VAL A 203 -8.16 -12.51 -20.43
N GLN A 204 -9.34 -11.98 -20.76
CA GLN A 204 -9.91 -10.86 -20.00
C GLN A 204 -11.43 -10.77 -20.15
N THR A 205 -12.06 -10.05 -19.22
CA THR A 205 -13.45 -9.59 -19.40
C THR A 205 -13.51 -8.44 -20.41
N GLU A 206 -14.72 -8.09 -20.85
CA GLU A 206 -14.94 -6.76 -21.41
C GLU A 206 -14.74 -5.66 -20.35
N ASP A 207 -14.71 -4.39 -20.78
CA ASP A 207 -14.69 -3.24 -19.88
C ASP A 207 -15.96 -3.24 -19.03
N ILE A 208 -15.80 -3.22 -17.71
CA ILE A 208 -16.91 -3.20 -16.76
C ILE A 208 -16.97 -1.83 -16.12
N SER A 209 -18.07 -1.10 -16.36
CA SER A 209 -18.34 0.14 -15.63
C SER A 209 -18.88 -0.16 -14.24
N ILE A 210 -18.37 0.55 -13.24
CA ILE A 210 -18.72 0.37 -11.83
C ILE A 210 -19.10 1.71 -11.19
N ASP A 211 -20.05 1.68 -10.27
CA ASP A 211 -20.55 2.83 -9.51
C ASP A 211 -20.74 2.53 -8.01
N ALA A 212 -20.22 1.38 -7.56
CA ALA A 212 -20.42 0.85 -6.21
C ALA A 212 -19.14 0.87 -5.37
N ALA A 213 -19.31 0.85 -4.04
CA ALA A 213 -18.22 0.81 -3.07
C ALA A 213 -17.62 -0.60 -2.88
N GLU A 214 -18.31 -1.65 -3.35
CA GLU A 214 -17.84 -3.04 -3.36
C GLU A 214 -18.44 -3.72 -4.58
N VAL A 215 -17.64 -4.46 -5.33
CA VAL A 215 -18.02 -4.99 -6.63
C VAL A 215 -17.77 -6.48 -6.71
N TRP A 216 -18.78 -7.21 -7.23
CA TRP A 216 -18.71 -8.66 -7.45
C TRP A 216 -18.85 -8.95 -8.94
N VAL A 217 -17.82 -9.56 -9.53
CA VAL A 217 -17.74 -9.88 -10.97
C VAL A 217 -17.70 -11.39 -11.16
N THR A 218 -18.49 -11.90 -12.09
CA THR A 218 -18.37 -13.28 -12.57
C THR A 218 -17.98 -13.25 -14.04
N ALA A 219 -16.76 -13.66 -14.36
CA ALA A 219 -16.30 -13.84 -15.71
C ALA A 219 -16.78 -15.20 -16.24
N VAL A 220 -17.44 -15.22 -17.40
CA VAL A 220 -17.87 -16.45 -18.06
C VAL A 220 -16.97 -16.73 -19.25
N SER A 221 -16.56 -17.98 -19.42
CA SER A 221 -15.82 -18.41 -20.60
C SER A 221 -16.76 -18.38 -21.82
N TYR A 222 -16.56 -17.42 -22.73
CA TYR A 222 -17.18 -17.50 -24.06
C TYR A 222 -16.31 -18.41 -24.93
N THR A 223 -16.68 -19.68 -25.04
CA THR A 223 -16.22 -20.49 -26.19
C THR A 223 -16.79 -19.86 -27.44
N HIS A 224 -15.94 -19.26 -28.26
CA HIS A 224 -16.32 -18.84 -29.61
C HIS A 224 -16.75 -20.09 -30.39
N LEU A 225 -18.06 -20.33 -30.47
CA LEU A 225 -18.64 -21.16 -31.50
C LEU A 225 -18.42 -20.41 -32.83
N ARG A 226 -17.34 -20.73 -33.54
CA ARG A 226 -17.26 -20.40 -34.97
C ARG A 226 -18.44 -21.10 -35.63
N ALA A 227 -19.46 -20.33 -36.05
CA ALA A 227 -20.42 -20.80 -37.00
C ALA A 227 -19.66 -21.12 -38.29
N HIS A 228 -19.58 -22.40 -38.64
CA HIS A 228 -19.22 -22.81 -39.98
C HIS A 228 -20.41 -22.45 -40.84
N GLU A 229 -20.29 -21.37 -41.61
CA GLU A 229 -21.15 -21.17 -42.76
C GLU A 229 -20.79 -22.24 -43.80
N THR A 230 -21.77 -23.08 -44.12
CA THR A 230 -21.76 -24.03 -45.23
C THR A 230 -22.22 -23.33 -46.50
#